data_18db2a422e69562cf605b91eefcdfd14
#
_entry.id   18db2a422e69562cf605b91eefcdfd14
#
_cell.length_a   1.000
_cell.length_b   1.000
_cell.length_c   1.000
_cell.angle_alpha   90.00
_cell.angle_beta   90.00
_cell.angle_gamma   90.00
#
_symmetry.space_group_name_H-M   'P 1'
#
loop_
_entity.id
_entity.type
_entity.pdbx_description
1 polymer ?
#
loop_
_entity_poly.entity_id
_entity_poly.type
_entity_poly.pdbx_seq_one_letter_code
_entity_poly.pdbx_strand_id
1 'polypeptide(L)'
;MKAFIVYCHPSKDSFTKNMCDAFIKGITDSGNEFILSDLYEMGFDPVMKEEEYLRDANYRTTPEVAKDVHMEQEKINAADAIVFIYPVFWTEAPARLVGWFDRVWSYGFAYGNKTMKILDKAIVLCSAGNPIERLEQFGLLESMKKVMLGDRLFGRVKESEFVVFDCTSRENELREKNWDTNLSKAYELGKTLFS
;
A
#
# COMPACT_ATOMS: atom_id res chain seq x y z
N MET A 1 -1.71 3.54 18.96
CA MET A 1 -0.70 3.51 17.88
C MET A 1 -1.29 4.12 16.63
N LYS A 2 -0.48 4.39 15.61
CA LYS A 2 -0.91 5.11 14.40
C LYS A 2 -0.54 4.36 13.12
N ALA A 3 -1.52 4.10 12.25
CA ALA A 3 -1.33 3.51 10.93
C ALA A 3 -1.26 4.58 9.84
N PHE A 4 -0.31 4.48 8.92
CA PHE A 4 -0.34 5.24 7.68
C PHE A 4 -0.89 4.35 6.56
N ILE A 5 -1.99 4.75 5.95
CA ILE A 5 -2.69 4.00 4.90
C ILE A 5 -2.48 4.70 3.58
N VAL A 6 -1.88 4.00 2.63
CA VAL A 6 -1.74 4.42 1.22
C VAL A 6 -2.79 3.66 0.41
N TYR A 7 -3.87 4.35 0.07
CA TYR A 7 -4.97 3.81 -0.71
C TYR A 7 -4.87 4.27 -2.17
N CYS A 8 -5.08 3.33 -3.09
CA CYS A 8 -4.97 3.62 -4.51
C CYS A 8 -6.04 2.88 -5.33
N HIS A 9 -7.13 3.57 -5.69
CA HIS A 9 -8.15 3.05 -6.60
C HIS A 9 -8.78 4.18 -7.41
N PRO A 10 -8.97 4.03 -8.76
CA PRO A 10 -9.52 5.09 -9.60
C PRO A 10 -11.01 5.38 -9.40
N SER A 11 -11.76 4.45 -8.81
CA SER A 11 -13.20 4.59 -8.58
C SER A 11 -13.52 4.58 -7.09
N LYS A 12 -14.38 5.51 -6.67
CA LYS A 12 -14.94 5.56 -5.31
C LYS A 12 -15.99 4.46 -5.07
N ASP A 13 -16.57 3.91 -6.14
CA ASP A 13 -17.50 2.78 -6.10
C ASP A 13 -16.78 1.49 -6.50
N SER A 14 -16.08 0.88 -5.53
CA SER A 14 -15.31 -0.33 -5.76
C SER A 14 -15.27 -1.24 -4.52
N PHE A 15 -15.08 -2.55 -4.73
CA PHE A 15 -14.80 -3.48 -3.63
C PHE A 15 -13.60 -3.01 -2.80
N THR A 16 -12.52 -2.56 -3.45
CA THR A 16 -11.30 -2.07 -2.78
C THR A 16 -11.59 -0.89 -1.87
N LYS A 17 -12.54 0.01 -2.23
CA LYS A 17 -12.95 1.12 -1.35
C LYS A 17 -13.68 0.60 -0.12
N ASN A 18 -14.64 -0.31 -0.29
CA ASN A 18 -15.36 -0.90 0.84
C ASN A 18 -14.42 -1.69 1.78
N MET A 19 -13.44 -2.41 1.21
CA MET A 19 -12.38 -3.08 1.96
C MET A 19 -11.54 -2.09 2.78
N CYS A 20 -11.16 -0.96 2.18
CA CYS A 20 -10.44 0.12 2.86
C CYS A 20 -11.25 0.70 4.02
N ASP A 21 -12.54 0.98 3.81
CA ASP A 21 -13.41 1.53 4.83
C ASP A 21 -13.62 0.56 6.00
N ALA A 22 -13.80 -0.73 5.71
CA ALA A 22 -13.91 -1.77 6.73
C ALA A 22 -12.61 -1.89 7.54
N PHE A 23 -11.45 -1.84 6.90
CA PHE A 23 -10.15 -1.87 7.57
C PHE A 23 -9.95 -0.65 8.49
N ILE A 24 -10.24 0.55 7.99
CA ILE A 24 -10.18 1.80 8.78
C ILE A 24 -11.11 1.74 9.99
N LYS A 25 -12.34 1.20 9.79
CA LYS A 25 -13.26 1.00 10.91
C LYS A 25 -12.67 0.08 11.97
N GLY A 26 -12.00 -1.01 11.59
CA GLY A 26 -11.31 -1.91 12.52
C GLY A 26 -10.24 -1.18 13.34
N ILE A 27 -9.40 -0.36 12.69
CA ILE A 27 -8.39 0.47 13.38
C ILE A 27 -9.04 1.39 14.40
N THR A 28 -10.08 2.13 14.02
CA THR A 28 -10.75 3.10 14.91
C THR A 28 -11.47 2.42 16.07
N ASP A 29 -12.15 1.32 15.82
CA ASP A 29 -12.85 0.56 16.86
C ASP A 29 -11.89 -0.08 17.88
N SER A 30 -10.64 -0.32 17.50
CA SER A 30 -9.56 -0.77 18.42
C SER A 30 -8.89 0.37 19.20
N GLY A 31 -9.34 1.62 19.04
CA GLY A 31 -8.80 2.79 19.72
C GLY A 31 -7.47 3.32 19.14
N ASN A 32 -7.12 2.92 17.94
CA ASN A 32 -5.92 3.39 17.24
C ASN A 32 -6.24 4.51 16.26
N GLU A 33 -5.20 5.26 15.87
CA GLU A 33 -5.29 6.36 14.92
C GLU A 33 -4.84 5.94 13.52
N PHE A 34 -5.27 6.68 12.52
CA PHE A 34 -4.77 6.50 11.15
C PHE A 34 -4.52 7.84 10.45
N ILE A 35 -3.65 7.80 9.45
CA ILE A 35 -3.47 8.84 8.43
C ILE A 35 -3.77 8.16 7.09
N LEU A 36 -4.57 8.80 6.23
CA LEU A 36 -4.92 8.28 4.91
C LEU A 36 -4.32 9.14 3.81
N SER A 37 -3.63 8.51 2.86
CA SER A 37 -3.31 9.06 1.55
C SER A 37 -4.14 8.33 0.49
N ASP A 38 -5.25 8.92 0.07
CA ASP A 38 -5.97 8.51 -1.13
C ASP A 38 -5.27 9.13 -2.35
N LEU A 39 -4.46 8.33 -3.04
CA LEU A 39 -3.60 8.83 -4.12
C LEU A 39 -4.37 9.39 -5.31
N TYR A 40 -5.62 8.95 -5.55
CA TYR A 40 -6.47 9.50 -6.59
C TYR A 40 -7.15 10.79 -6.14
N GLU A 41 -7.67 10.84 -4.92
CA GLU A 41 -8.35 12.03 -4.39
C GLU A 41 -7.40 13.22 -4.22
N MET A 42 -6.19 12.95 -3.71
CA MET A 42 -5.17 13.99 -3.56
C MET A 42 -4.46 14.37 -4.87
N GLY A 43 -4.74 13.66 -5.97
CA GLY A 43 -4.12 13.94 -7.27
C GLY A 43 -2.60 13.70 -7.27
N PHE A 44 -2.10 12.72 -6.51
CA PHE A 44 -0.67 12.44 -6.46
C PHE A 44 -0.11 12.19 -7.86
N ASP A 45 0.91 12.96 -8.27
CA ASP A 45 1.59 12.77 -9.55
C ASP A 45 2.53 11.54 -9.47
N PRO A 46 2.28 10.47 -10.22
CA PRO A 46 3.13 9.28 -10.17
C PRO A 46 4.41 9.41 -11.00
N VAL A 47 4.55 10.47 -11.80
CA VAL A 47 5.64 10.58 -12.77
C VAL A 47 6.87 11.20 -12.10
N MET A 48 7.93 10.40 -11.96
CA MET A 48 9.24 10.87 -11.54
C MET A 48 9.80 11.85 -12.57
N LYS A 49 10.25 13.03 -12.14
CA LYS A 49 10.85 14.04 -12.99
C LYS A 49 12.34 13.79 -13.16
N GLU A 50 12.93 14.30 -14.23
CA GLU A 50 14.37 14.18 -14.49
C GLU A 50 15.23 14.66 -13.32
N GLU A 51 14.81 15.74 -12.65
CA GLU A 51 15.49 16.29 -11.47
C GLU A 51 15.50 15.31 -10.29
N GLU A 52 14.35 14.66 -10.01
CA GLU A 52 14.22 13.64 -8.99
C GLU A 52 15.08 12.40 -9.31
N TYR A 53 15.05 11.96 -10.58
CA TYR A 53 15.88 10.87 -11.07
C TYR A 53 17.38 11.17 -10.94
N LEU A 54 17.85 12.34 -11.40
CA LEU A 54 19.25 12.73 -11.33
C LEU A 54 19.75 12.89 -9.90
N ARG A 55 18.91 13.37 -9.00
CA ARG A 55 19.19 13.42 -7.57
C ARG A 55 19.49 12.02 -7.02
N ASP A 56 18.61 11.08 -7.24
CA ASP A 56 18.71 9.73 -6.70
C ASP A 56 19.79 8.88 -7.41
N ALA A 57 19.91 8.98 -8.74
CA ALA A 57 20.93 8.28 -9.52
C ALA A 57 22.36 8.74 -9.17
N ASN A 58 22.53 9.95 -8.69
CA ASN A 58 23.82 10.48 -8.22
C ASN A 58 24.00 10.36 -6.71
N TYR A 59 23.12 9.62 -6.00
CA TYR A 59 23.20 9.44 -4.54
C TYR A 59 23.26 10.75 -3.77
N ARG A 60 22.41 11.73 -4.14
CA ARG A 60 22.39 13.05 -3.52
C ARG A 60 21.12 13.23 -2.69
N THR A 61 21.23 14.01 -1.63
CA THR A 61 20.07 14.46 -0.82
C THR A 61 19.66 15.89 -1.16
N THR A 62 20.34 16.52 -2.10
CA THR A 62 20.05 17.87 -2.61
C THR A 62 19.92 17.83 -4.15
N PRO A 63 18.95 18.59 -4.73
CA PRO A 63 17.93 19.38 -4.04
C PRO A 63 17.03 18.53 -3.14
N GLU A 64 16.26 19.14 -2.27
CA GLU A 64 15.25 18.45 -1.46
C GLU A 64 14.21 17.78 -2.37
N VAL A 65 13.54 16.75 -1.85
CA VAL A 65 12.44 16.11 -2.59
C VAL A 65 11.28 17.08 -2.79
N ALA A 66 10.46 16.84 -3.79
CA ALA A 66 9.27 17.63 -4.04
C ALA A 66 8.33 17.66 -2.81
N LYS A 67 7.58 18.74 -2.65
CA LYS A 67 6.74 18.99 -1.46
C LYS A 67 5.73 17.85 -1.22
N ASP A 68 5.12 17.32 -2.27
CA ASP A 68 4.18 16.21 -2.20
C ASP A 68 4.85 14.92 -1.68
N VAL A 69 6.08 14.65 -2.13
CA VAL A 69 6.91 13.55 -1.64
C VAL A 69 7.29 13.75 -0.18
N HIS A 70 7.73 14.95 0.18
CA HIS A 70 8.10 15.27 1.57
C HIS A 70 6.94 15.04 2.54
N MET A 71 5.73 15.48 2.18
CA MET A 71 4.53 15.24 2.98
C MET A 71 4.23 13.75 3.20
N GLU A 72 4.44 12.90 2.20
CA GLU A 72 4.28 11.45 2.35
C GLU A 72 5.35 10.85 3.28
N GLN A 73 6.59 11.30 3.16
CA GLN A 73 7.70 10.89 4.04
C GLN A 73 7.46 11.28 5.51
N GLU A 74 6.89 12.47 5.76
CA GLU A 74 6.49 12.88 7.10
C GLU A 74 5.41 11.97 7.69
N LYS A 75 4.39 11.57 6.90
CA LYS A 75 3.35 10.63 7.33
C LYS A 75 3.93 9.27 7.70
N ILE A 76 4.90 8.77 6.92
CA ILE A 76 5.59 7.52 7.22
C ILE A 76 6.31 7.60 8.57
N ASN A 77 7.10 8.66 8.80
CA ASN A 77 7.85 8.82 10.03
C ASN A 77 6.97 9.10 11.26
N ALA A 78 5.74 9.60 11.06
CA ALA A 78 4.75 9.82 12.12
C ALA A 78 3.94 8.55 12.48
N ALA A 79 4.07 7.47 11.71
CA ALA A 79 3.31 6.24 11.89
C ALA A 79 4.11 5.14 12.61
N ASP A 80 3.41 4.13 13.10
CA ASP A 80 3.97 2.91 13.67
C ASP A 80 3.84 1.73 12.69
N ALA A 81 2.83 1.77 11.81
CA ALA A 81 2.63 0.80 10.74
C ALA A 81 2.29 1.49 9.42
N ILE A 82 2.59 0.83 8.30
CA ILE A 82 2.17 1.26 6.96
C ILE A 82 1.27 0.21 6.31
N VAL A 83 0.22 0.66 5.64
CA VAL A 83 -0.76 -0.22 4.98
C VAL A 83 -0.95 0.22 3.54
N PHE A 84 -0.83 -0.71 2.61
CA PHE A 84 -1.11 -0.47 1.19
C PHE A 84 -2.39 -1.17 0.80
N ILE A 85 -3.37 -0.42 0.24
CA ILE A 85 -4.67 -0.95 -0.17
C ILE A 85 -4.92 -0.58 -1.63
N TYR A 86 -5.00 -1.60 -2.51
CA TYR A 86 -5.11 -1.38 -3.95
C TYR A 86 -5.70 -2.58 -4.72
N PRO A 87 -6.21 -2.38 -5.94
CA PRO A 87 -6.58 -3.47 -6.85
C PRO A 87 -5.35 -3.95 -7.62
N VAL A 88 -5.27 -5.24 -7.88
CA VAL A 88 -4.23 -5.81 -8.75
C VAL A 88 -4.55 -5.52 -10.22
N PHE A 89 -3.63 -4.85 -10.91
CA PHE A 89 -3.65 -4.64 -12.35
C PHE A 89 -2.44 -5.33 -12.99
N TRP A 90 -2.68 -6.37 -13.81
CA TRP A 90 -1.58 -7.09 -14.49
C TRP A 90 -0.47 -7.59 -13.55
N THR A 91 -0.85 -8.21 -12.43
CA THR A 91 0.09 -8.73 -11.41
C THR A 91 0.89 -7.62 -10.69
N GLU A 92 0.47 -6.36 -10.82
CA GLU A 92 1.13 -5.21 -10.22
C GLU A 92 0.09 -4.28 -9.54
N ALA A 93 0.58 -3.38 -8.73
CA ALA A 93 -0.21 -2.27 -8.22
C ALA A 93 -0.58 -1.28 -9.34
N PRO A 94 -1.61 -0.43 -9.17
CA PRO A 94 -1.89 0.63 -10.13
C PRO A 94 -0.70 1.56 -10.32
N ALA A 95 -0.49 2.04 -11.55
CA ALA A 95 0.65 2.89 -11.91
C ALA A 95 0.88 4.07 -10.95
N ARG A 96 -0.20 4.63 -10.38
CA ARG A 96 -0.09 5.73 -9.42
C ARG A 96 0.57 5.30 -8.10
N LEU A 97 0.32 4.07 -7.65
CA LEU A 97 0.99 3.53 -6.47
C LEU A 97 2.44 3.11 -6.79
N VAL A 98 2.69 2.58 -7.97
CA VAL A 98 4.07 2.29 -8.42
C VAL A 98 4.89 3.58 -8.43
N GLY A 99 4.38 4.64 -9.06
CA GLY A 99 5.04 5.95 -9.08
C GLY A 99 5.15 6.61 -7.70
N TRP A 100 4.24 6.29 -6.76
CA TRP A 100 4.40 6.70 -5.37
C TRP A 100 5.67 6.05 -4.77
N PHE A 101 5.91 4.76 -4.99
CA PHE A 101 7.15 4.11 -4.55
C PHE A 101 8.37 4.70 -5.24
N ASP A 102 8.32 4.92 -6.54
CA ASP A 102 9.43 5.47 -7.32
C ASP A 102 9.89 6.85 -6.78
N ARG A 103 8.95 7.67 -6.32
CA ARG A 103 9.25 9.02 -5.84
C ARG A 103 9.47 9.12 -4.33
N VAL A 104 8.68 8.38 -3.53
CA VAL A 104 8.73 8.48 -2.07
C VAL A 104 9.88 7.68 -1.47
N TRP A 105 10.25 6.52 -2.06
CA TRP A 105 11.41 5.73 -1.66
C TRP A 105 12.71 6.35 -2.19
N SER A 106 12.93 7.62 -1.94
CA SER A 106 14.09 8.36 -2.44
C SER A 106 15.38 8.04 -1.68
N TYR A 107 16.52 8.34 -2.33
CA TYR A 107 17.83 8.27 -1.69
C TYR A 107 17.94 9.20 -0.48
N GLY A 108 18.53 8.71 0.59
CA GLY A 108 18.64 9.41 1.86
C GLY A 108 17.44 9.24 2.76
N PHE A 109 16.26 8.90 2.21
CA PHE A 109 15.08 8.57 3.00
C PHE A 109 14.91 7.05 3.18
N ALA A 110 14.58 6.32 2.12
CA ALA A 110 14.26 4.89 2.21
C ALA A 110 15.46 3.97 1.95
N TYR A 111 16.52 4.47 1.36
CA TYR A 111 17.78 3.76 1.13
C TYR A 111 18.99 4.70 1.21
N GLY A 112 20.21 4.15 1.19
CA GLY A 112 21.43 4.91 1.49
C GLY A 112 21.52 5.27 2.96
N ASN A 113 21.80 6.53 3.30
CA ASN A 113 21.82 7.05 4.67
C ASN A 113 20.37 7.28 5.16
N LYS A 114 19.66 6.21 5.41
CA LYS A 114 18.22 6.18 5.70
C LYS A 114 17.82 7.11 6.86
N THR A 115 16.90 8.04 6.60
CA THR A 115 16.21 8.83 7.62
C THR A 115 14.80 8.31 7.91
N MET A 116 14.32 7.37 7.12
CA MET A 116 13.05 6.69 7.34
C MET A 116 13.11 5.85 8.62
N LYS A 117 12.13 6.04 9.50
CA LYS A 117 11.90 5.19 10.66
C LYS A 117 11.63 3.75 10.20
N ILE A 118 12.23 2.76 10.85
CA ILE A 118 11.83 1.36 10.68
C ILE A 118 10.48 1.19 11.38
N LEU A 119 9.44 0.90 10.62
CA LEU A 119 8.10 0.71 11.15
C LEU A 119 7.94 -0.68 11.79
N ASP A 120 7.02 -0.81 12.72
CA ASP A 120 6.79 -2.09 13.39
C ASP A 120 6.15 -3.10 12.44
N LYS A 121 5.18 -2.67 11.62
CA LYS A 121 4.44 -3.58 10.74
C LYS A 121 4.08 -2.94 9.39
N ALA A 122 4.02 -3.78 8.36
CA ALA A 122 3.38 -3.43 7.10
C ALA A 122 2.33 -4.47 6.73
N ILE A 123 1.17 -4.03 6.23
CA ILE A 123 0.18 -4.92 5.61
C ILE A 123 -0.13 -4.44 4.20
N VAL A 124 -0.11 -5.38 3.26
CA VAL A 124 -0.57 -5.17 1.89
C VAL A 124 -1.90 -5.88 1.73
N LEU A 125 -2.95 -5.12 1.45
CA LEU A 125 -4.29 -5.62 1.15
C LEU A 125 -4.56 -5.35 -0.32
N CYS A 126 -4.64 -6.40 -1.13
CA CYS A 126 -4.97 -6.20 -2.54
C CYS A 126 -6.22 -6.99 -2.95
N SER A 127 -7.03 -6.40 -3.82
CA SER A 127 -8.15 -7.06 -4.45
C SER A 127 -7.77 -7.58 -5.84
N ALA A 128 -8.11 -8.83 -6.13
CA ALA A 128 -7.82 -9.48 -7.41
C ALA A 128 -9.10 -10.04 -8.05
N GLY A 129 -9.23 -9.92 -9.35
CA GLY A 129 -10.37 -10.49 -10.08
C GLY A 129 -10.28 -12.00 -10.27
N ASN A 130 -9.07 -12.54 -10.35
CA ASN A 130 -8.82 -13.98 -10.49
C ASN A 130 -8.88 -14.70 -9.14
N PRO A 131 -9.27 -16.00 -9.12
CA PRO A 131 -9.14 -16.85 -7.94
C PRO A 131 -7.68 -16.99 -7.49
N ILE A 132 -7.47 -17.14 -6.18
CA ILE A 132 -6.13 -17.26 -5.60
C ILE A 132 -5.37 -18.48 -6.13
N GLU A 133 -6.06 -19.58 -6.36
CA GLU A 133 -5.49 -20.82 -6.91
C GLU A 133 -4.87 -20.59 -8.30
N ARG A 134 -5.51 -19.73 -9.12
CA ARG A 134 -4.97 -19.35 -10.43
C ARG A 134 -3.72 -18.49 -10.28
N LEU A 135 -3.73 -17.55 -9.35
CA LEU A 135 -2.56 -16.70 -9.09
C LEU A 135 -1.36 -17.54 -8.61
N GLU A 136 -1.61 -18.55 -7.79
CA GLU A 136 -0.60 -19.50 -7.31
C GLU A 136 -0.08 -20.40 -8.45
N GLN A 137 -0.98 -21.01 -9.22
CA GLN A 137 -0.64 -21.91 -10.32
C GLN A 137 0.33 -21.26 -11.33
N PHE A 138 0.16 -19.98 -11.61
CA PHE A 138 1.02 -19.23 -12.55
C PHE A 138 2.18 -18.49 -11.87
N GLY A 139 2.40 -18.67 -10.58
CA GLY A 139 3.45 -17.98 -9.82
C GLY A 139 3.24 -16.46 -9.67
N LEU A 140 2.04 -15.95 -9.98
CA LEU A 140 1.73 -14.52 -9.95
C LEU A 140 1.65 -14.00 -8.50
N LEU A 141 1.07 -14.78 -7.61
CA LEU A 141 1.00 -14.43 -6.18
C LEU A 141 2.40 -14.28 -5.58
N GLU A 142 3.28 -15.22 -5.86
CA GLU A 142 4.66 -15.16 -5.37
C GLU A 142 5.43 -13.98 -5.96
N SER A 143 5.19 -13.66 -7.24
CA SER A 143 5.79 -12.48 -7.89
C SER A 143 5.35 -11.18 -7.22
N MET A 144 4.06 -11.00 -6.93
CA MET A 144 3.54 -9.85 -6.20
C MET A 144 4.15 -9.72 -4.80
N LYS A 145 4.25 -10.84 -4.06
CA LYS A 145 4.88 -10.88 -2.74
C LYS A 145 6.36 -10.47 -2.81
N LYS A 146 7.11 -10.99 -3.77
CA LYS A 146 8.53 -10.65 -3.95
C LYS A 146 8.74 -9.16 -4.20
N VAL A 147 7.93 -8.55 -5.05
CA VAL A 147 8.00 -7.12 -5.33
C VAL A 147 7.65 -6.31 -4.08
N MET A 148 6.52 -6.60 -3.44
CA MET A 148 6.04 -5.77 -2.33
C MET A 148 6.82 -6.02 -1.05
N LEU A 149 6.94 -7.28 -0.61
CA LEU A 149 7.57 -7.61 0.67
C LEU A 149 9.09 -7.70 0.55
N GLY A 150 9.58 -8.30 -0.55
CA GLY A 150 11.00 -8.59 -0.74
C GLY A 150 11.82 -7.39 -1.21
N ASP A 151 11.22 -6.43 -1.93
CA ASP A 151 11.94 -5.26 -2.44
C ASP A 151 11.46 -3.95 -1.80
N ARG A 152 10.15 -3.63 -1.93
CA ARG A 152 9.61 -2.35 -1.47
C ARG A 152 9.58 -2.20 0.07
N LEU A 153 9.41 -3.29 0.81
CA LEU A 153 9.28 -3.26 2.28
C LEU A 153 10.48 -3.82 3.03
N PHE A 154 11.33 -4.61 2.36
CA PHE A 154 12.49 -5.22 3.00
C PHE A 154 13.42 -4.20 3.67
N GLY A 155 13.72 -4.42 4.96
CA GLY A 155 14.59 -3.55 5.76
C GLY A 155 13.99 -2.16 6.10
N ARG A 156 12.69 -1.97 5.84
CA ARG A 156 11.92 -0.74 6.17
C ARG A 156 10.87 -0.99 7.24
N VAL A 157 10.52 -2.26 7.44
CA VAL A 157 9.57 -2.71 8.46
C VAL A 157 10.12 -3.94 9.18
N LYS A 158 9.66 -4.18 10.42
CA LYS A 158 10.05 -5.38 11.19
C LYS A 158 9.27 -6.61 10.74
N GLU A 159 7.96 -6.43 10.50
CA GLU A 159 7.04 -7.49 10.09
C GLU A 159 6.23 -7.03 8.88
N SER A 160 5.95 -7.95 7.96
CA SER A 160 5.12 -7.64 6.80
C SER A 160 4.21 -8.80 6.42
N GLU A 161 2.99 -8.46 5.97
CA GLU A 161 1.97 -9.42 5.55
C GLU A 161 1.38 -9.00 4.20
N PHE A 162 1.07 -9.99 3.33
CA PHE A 162 0.44 -9.77 2.03
C PHE A 162 -0.86 -10.58 1.96
N VAL A 163 -1.98 -9.87 1.90
CA VAL A 163 -3.33 -10.44 1.90
C VAL A 163 -4.02 -10.16 0.58
N VAL A 164 -4.47 -11.21 -0.10
CA VAL A 164 -5.28 -11.10 -1.31
C VAL A 164 -6.75 -11.35 -0.98
N PHE A 165 -7.60 -10.47 -1.50
CA PHE A 165 -9.03 -10.64 -1.59
C PHE A 165 -9.34 -10.96 -3.05
N ASP A 166 -9.56 -12.23 -3.32
CA ASP A 166 -9.70 -12.74 -4.68
C ASP A 166 -11.16 -12.73 -5.18
N CYS A 167 -11.37 -13.09 -6.44
CA CYS A 167 -12.69 -13.17 -7.07
C CYS A 167 -13.52 -11.87 -6.95
N THR A 168 -12.87 -10.70 -6.93
CA THR A 168 -13.54 -9.41 -6.66
C THR A 168 -14.03 -8.68 -7.92
N SER A 169 -13.88 -9.26 -9.13
CA SER A 169 -14.41 -8.65 -10.35
C SER A 169 -15.94 -8.64 -10.36
N ARG A 170 -16.55 -7.59 -10.97
CA ARG A 170 -18.00 -7.37 -10.97
C ARG A 170 -18.81 -8.52 -11.57
N GLU A 171 -18.22 -9.25 -12.50
CA GLU A 171 -18.87 -10.38 -13.19
C GLU A 171 -18.69 -11.74 -12.48
N ASN A 172 -17.95 -11.77 -11.38
CA ASN A 172 -17.69 -13.00 -10.64
C ASN A 172 -18.80 -13.23 -9.60
N GLU A 173 -19.51 -14.35 -9.71
CA GLU A 173 -20.58 -14.73 -8.76
C GLU A 173 -20.07 -14.87 -7.31
N LEU A 174 -18.81 -15.24 -7.11
CA LEU A 174 -18.21 -15.35 -5.80
C LEU A 174 -18.00 -13.99 -5.12
N ARG A 175 -17.94 -12.89 -5.89
CA ARG A 175 -17.82 -11.54 -5.36
C ARG A 175 -18.95 -11.23 -4.38
N GLU A 176 -20.20 -11.39 -4.82
CA GLU A 176 -21.36 -11.10 -3.97
C GLU A 176 -21.50 -12.12 -2.83
N LYS A 177 -21.23 -13.39 -3.11
CA LYS A 177 -21.29 -14.46 -2.11
C LYS A 177 -20.30 -14.24 -0.97
N ASN A 178 -19.10 -13.75 -1.27
CA ASN A 178 -18.02 -13.55 -0.30
C ASN A 178 -17.94 -12.12 0.23
N TRP A 179 -18.84 -11.22 -0.19
CA TRP A 179 -18.77 -9.80 0.12
C TRP A 179 -18.64 -9.51 1.61
N ASP A 180 -19.61 -9.95 2.40
CA ASP A 180 -19.64 -9.69 3.84
C ASP A 180 -18.48 -10.38 4.58
N THR A 181 -18.12 -11.59 4.16
CA THR A 181 -16.98 -12.34 4.72
C THR A 181 -15.67 -11.60 4.47
N ASN A 182 -15.48 -11.08 3.27
CA ASN A 182 -14.29 -10.32 2.90
C ASN A 182 -14.21 -8.99 3.65
N LEU A 183 -15.33 -8.27 3.77
CA LEU A 183 -15.34 -7.02 4.55
C LEU A 183 -15.12 -7.28 6.04
N SER A 184 -15.67 -8.34 6.60
CA SER A 184 -15.41 -8.77 7.98
C SER A 184 -13.93 -9.12 8.18
N LYS A 185 -13.31 -9.83 7.23
CA LYS A 185 -11.87 -10.11 7.26
C LYS A 185 -11.04 -8.82 7.23
N ALA A 186 -11.37 -7.87 6.36
CA ALA A 186 -10.68 -6.58 6.30
C ALA A 186 -10.82 -5.79 7.62
N TYR A 187 -12.00 -5.79 8.21
CA TYR A 187 -12.26 -5.18 9.51
C TYR A 187 -11.40 -5.81 10.62
N GLU A 188 -11.37 -7.15 10.73
CA GLU A 188 -10.58 -7.83 11.76
C GLU A 188 -9.07 -7.61 11.57
N LEU A 189 -8.57 -7.55 10.33
CA LEU A 189 -7.18 -7.18 10.05
C LEU A 189 -6.86 -5.75 10.54
N GLY A 190 -7.77 -4.81 10.36
CA GLY A 190 -7.62 -3.46 10.89
C GLY A 190 -7.65 -3.42 12.41
N LYS A 191 -8.57 -4.16 13.02
CA LYS A 191 -8.75 -4.23 14.48
C LYS A 191 -7.54 -4.85 15.18
N THR A 192 -6.88 -5.82 14.55
CA THR A 192 -5.73 -6.55 15.10
C THR A 192 -4.38 -6.06 14.57
N LEU A 193 -4.34 -4.95 13.85
CA LEU A 193 -3.11 -4.43 13.24
C LEU A 193 -1.97 -4.27 14.25
N PHE A 194 -2.30 -3.87 15.48
CA PHE A 194 -1.35 -3.57 16.54
C PHE A 194 -1.44 -4.52 17.76
N SER A 195 -2.10 -5.66 17.59
CA SER A 195 -2.21 -6.68 18.63
C SER A 195 -1.09 -7.70 18.53
#